data_1be24cd261b56de9351883b6d1a41c69
#
_entry.id   1be24cd261b56de9351883b6d1a41c69
#
_cell.length_a   1.000
_cell.length_b   1.000
_cell.length_c   1.000
_cell.angle_alpha   90.00
_cell.angle_beta   90.00
_cell.angle_gamma   90.00
#
_symmetry.space_group_name_H-M   'P 1'
#
loop_
_entity.id
_entity.type
_entity.pdbx_description
1 polymer ?
#
loop_
_entity_poly.entity_id
_entity_poly.type
_entity_poly.pdbx_seq_one_letter_code
_entity_poly.pdbx_strand_id
1 'polypeptide(L)'
;LDWVLREPLDVLVLELGANDGLRGHDPLTLEANLREIVERTRTRYPGTPVVIAGMQAPPNFGFMYTTRFAAVFPLVAEETSSALVPFLLDSVAGIPELNQADQIHPTVEGHGIMARNVWRVLSNIIDTLGAPGA
;
A
#
# COMPACT_ATOMS: atom_id res chain seq x y z
N LEU A 1 1.90 -12.01 -9.57
CA LEU A 1 3.02 -12.02 -8.62
C LEU A 1 4.25 -12.77 -9.19
N ASP A 2 4.09 -13.98 -9.74
CA ASP A 2 5.20 -14.80 -10.26
C ASP A 2 6.06 -14.09 -11.32
N TRP A 3 5.46 -13.18 -12.08
CA TRP A 3 6.19 -12.38 -13.04
C TRP A 3 7.08 -11.31 -12.35
N VAL A 4 6.61 -10.70 -11.28
CA VAL A 4 7.37 -9.69 -10.50
C VAL A 4 8.53 -10.35 -9.75
N LEU A 5 8.33 -11.57 -9.22
CA LEU A 5 9.31 -12.29 -8.42
C LEU A 5 10.33 -13.10 -9.27
N ARG A 6 10.54 -12.77 -10.55
CA ARG A 6 11.56 -13.43 -11.38
C ARG A 6 12.97 -12.99 -11.05
N GLU A 7 13.13 -11.72 -10.73
CA GLU A 7 14.41 -11.11 -10.38
C GLU A 7 14.44 -10.74 -8.89
N PRO A 8 15.61 -10.73 -8.24
CA PRO A 8 15.75 -10.27 -6.87
C PRO A 8 15.22 -8.84 -6.67
N LEU A 9 14.62 -8.62 -5.52
CA LEU A 9 14.05 -7.33 -5.13
C LEU A 9 14.82 -6.81 -3.89
N ASP A 10 15.27 -5.55 -3.93
CA ASP A 10 15.82 -4.87 -2.76
C ASP A 10 14.70 -4.44 -1.80
N VAL A 11 13.56 -3.99 -2.33
CA VAL A 11 12.35 -3.61 -1.59
C VAL A 11 11.11 -3.93 -2.43
N LEU A 12 10.05 -4.42 -1.82
CA LEU A 12 8.73 -4.50 -2.43
C LEU A 12 7.84 -3.39 -1.88
N VAL A 13 7.34 -2.49 -2.73
CA VAL A 13 6.24 -1.57 -2.39
C VAL A 13 4.94 -2.16 -2.93
N LEU A 14 4.02 -2.49 -2.01
CA LEU A 14 2.76 -3.15 -2.32
C LEU A 14 1.62 -2.13 -2.29
N GLU A 15 1.21 -1.69 -3.46
CA GLU A 15 0.11 -0.74 -3.68
C GLU A 15 -1.06 -1.48 -4.36
N LEU A 16 -1.90 -2.12 -3.57
CA LEU A 16 -3.07 -2.87 -4.05
C LEU A 16 -4.27 -2.62 -3.13
N GLY A 17 -5.49 -2.93 -3.64
CA GLY A 17 -6.73 -2.84 -2.88
C GLY A 17 -7.61 -1.64 -3.25
N ALA A 18 -7.12 -0.62 -3.97
CA ALA A 18 -7.95 0.52 -4.36
C ALA A 18 -9.21 0.08 -5.11
N ASN A 19 -9.07 -0.81 -6.09
CA ASN A 19 -10.20 -1.36 -6.84
C ASN A 19 -11.15 -2.21 -5.98
N ASP A 20 -10.63 -2.90 -4.97
CA ASP A 20 -11.46 -3.66 -4.03
C ASP A 20 -12.35 -2.71 -3.23
N GLY A 21 -11.77 -1.62 -2.69
CA GLY A 21 -12.50 -0.58 -1.98
C GLY A 21 -13.54 0.13 -2.84
N LEU A 22 -13.19 0.48 -4.09
CA LEU A 22 -14.11 1.13 -5.03
C LEU A 22 -15.28 0.25 -5.47
N ARG A 23 -15.14 -1.07 -5.44
CA ARG A 23 -16.15 -2.04 -5.83
C ARG A 23 -16.89 -2.69 -4.66
N GLY A 24 -16.50 -2.38 -3.43
CA GLY A 24 -17.11 -2.96 -2.24
C GLY A 24 -16.80 -4.45 -2.08
N HIS A 25 -15.64 -4.91 -2.52
CA HIS A 25 -15.21 -6.30 -2.34
C HIS A 25 -14.98 -6.63 -0.87
N ASP A 26 -15.07 -7.91 -0.51
CA ASP A 26 -14.89 -8.36 0.86
C ASP A 26 -13.48 -8.04 1.39
N PRO A 27 -13.35 -7.24 2.47
CA PRO A 27 -12.06 -6.92 3.07
C PRO A 27 -11.25 -8.14 3.52
N LEU A 28 -11.90 -9.25 3.90
CA LEU A 28 -11.19 -10.49 4.27
C LEU A 28 -10.46 -11.13 3.08
N THR A 29 -11.02 -11.02 1.88
CA THR A 29 -10.36 -11.49 0.66
C THR A 29 -9.13 -10.63 0.35
N LEU A 30 -9.24 -9.30 0.48
CA LEU A 30 -8.11 -8.39 0.32
C LEU A 30 -7.00 -8.69 1.33
N GLU A 31 -7.36 -8.87 2.60
CA GLU A 31 -6.43 -9.24 3.68
C GLU A 31 -5.64 -10.50 3.35
N ALA A 32 -6.34 -11.58 2.97
CA ALA A 32 -5.72 -12.84 2.59
C ALA A 32 -4.77 -12.70 1.41
N ASN A 33 -5.16 -11.93 0.39
CA ASN A 33 -4.34 -11.69 -0.80
C ASN A 33 -3.07 -10.89 -0.48
N LEU A 34 -3.17 -9.83 0.33
CA LEU A 34 -2.01 -9.03 0.74
C LEU A 34 -1.02 -9.88 1.56
N ARG A 35 -1.54 -10.66 2.51
CA ARG A 35 -0.72 -11.58 3.32
C ARG A 35 0.00 -12.61 2.45
N GLU A 36 -0.71 -13.26 1.52
CA GLU A 36 -0.12 -14.22 0.59
C GLU A 36 1.01 -13.60 -0.25
N ILE A 37 0.82 -12.38 -0.75
CA ILE A 37 1.86 -11.68 -1.54
C ILE A 37 3.13 -11.47 -0.71
N VAL A 38 2.99 -11.02 0.53
CA VAL A 38 4.14 -10.81 1.44
C VAL A 38 4.84 -12.13 1.74
N GLU A 39 4.09 -13.17 2.09
CA GLU A 39 4.63 -14.50 2.40
C GLU A 39 5.38 -15.11 1.21
N ARG A 40 4.81 -15.05 0.01
CA ARG A 40 5.45 -15.54 -1.22
C ARG A 40 6.71 -14.75 -1.56
N THR A 41 6.69 -13.44 -1.35
CA THR A 41 7.87 -12.60 -1.57
C THR A 41 9.00 -13.03 -0.64
N ARG A 42 8.73 -13.19 0.65
CA ARG A 42 9.75 -13.60 1.63
C ARG A 42 10.20 -15.04 1.49
N THR A 43 9.31 -15.92 1.03
CA THR A 43 9.70 -17.30 0.69
C THR A 43 10.70 -17.32 -0.46
N ARG A 44 10.48 -16.47 -1.47
CA ARG A 44 11.35 -16.39 -2.64
C ARG A 44 12.64 -15.61 -2.36
N TYR A 45 12.53 -14.52 -1.62
CA TYR A 45 13.63 -13.60 -1.28
C TYR A 45 13.61 -13.29 0.23
N PRO A 46 14.19 -14.15 1.05
CA PRO A 46 14.24 -13.94 2.49
C PRO A 46 14.94 -12.62 2.84
N GLY A 47 14.32 -11.86 3.75
CA GLY A 47 14.88 -10.58 4.19
C GLY A 47 14.47 -9.37 3.35
N THR A 48 13.80 -9.55 2.20
CA THR A 48 13.31 -8.41 1.41
C THR A 48 12.31 -7.58 2.23
N PRO A 49 12.60 -6.29 2.47
CA PRO A 49 11.66 -5.40 3.12
C PRO A 49 10.40 -5.21 2.26
N VAL A 50 9.24 -5.15 2.92
CA VAL A 50 7.97 -4.87 2.27
C VAL A 50 7.36 -3.62 2.87
N VAL A 51 6.87 -2.73 2.00
CA VAL A 51 6.10 -1.54 2.35
C VAL A 51 4.69 -1.73 1.83
N ILE A 52 3.70 -1.69 2.71
CA ILE A 52 2.29 -1.77 2.34
C ILE A 52 1.73 -0.34 2.28
N ALA A 53 1.13 0.02 1.16
CA ALA A 53 0.45 1.30 0.99
C ALA A 53 -1.03 1.16 1.41
N GLY A 54 -1.39 1.80 2.52
CA GLY A 54 -2.76 1.82 3.04
C GLY A 54 -3.72 2.58 2.14
N MET A 55 -4.95 2.08 2.04
CA MET A 55 -6.03 2.67 1.24
C MET A 55 -7.30 2.82 2.09
N GLN A 56 -8.19 3.69 1.62
CA GLN A 56 -9.54 3.88 2.20
C GLN A 56 -10.59 3.63 1.14
N ALA A 57 -11.74 3.09 1.55
CA ALA A 57 -12.89 2.92 0.67
C ALA A 57 -13.77 4.17 0.70
N PRO A 58 -14.52 4.45 -0.40
CA PRO A 58 -15.45 5.56 -0.45
C PRO A 58 -16.53 5.48 0.65
N PRO A 59 -16.96 6.61 1.21
CA PRO A 59 -17.89 6.64 2.36
C PRO A 59 -19.29 6.12 2.03
N ASN A 60 -19.68 6.05 0.76
CA ASN A 60 -20.97 5.55 0.31
C ASN A 60 -21.22 4.06 0.62
N PHE A 61 -20.17 3.28 0.94
CA PHE A 61 -20.32 1.89 1.41
C PHE A 61 -20.67 1.78 2.90
N GLY A 62 -20.77 2.89 3.61
CA GLY A 62 -21.14 2.96 5.02
C GLY A 62 -19.98 2.68 5.98
N PHE A 63 -20.18 3.14 7.22
CA PHE A 63 -19.15 3.17 8.26
C PHE A 63 -18.53 1.79 8.55
N MET A 64 -19.35 0.77 8.67
CA MET A 64 -18.86 -0.58 8.99
C MET A 64 -17.90 -1.13 7.94
N TYR A 65 -18.26 -0.97 6.65
CA TYR A 65 -17.41 -1.42 5.56
C TYR A 65 -16.10 -0.61 5.49
N THR A 66 -16.19 0.72 5.48
CA THR A 66 -15.03 1.60 5.34
C THR A 66 -14.02 1.42 6.47
N THR A 67 -14.51 1.22 7.71
CA THR A 67 -13.65 0.95 8.87
C THR A 67 -12.95 -0.41 8.74
N ARG A 68 -13.68 -1.46 8.35
CA ARG A 68 -13.10 -2.81 8.17
C ARG A 68 -12.09 -2.82 7.02
N PHE A 69 -12.42 -2.15 5.92
CA PHE A 69 -11.52 -2.04 4.77
C PHE A 69 -10.20 -1.34 5.13
N ALA A 70 -10.29 -0.17 5.79
CA ALA A 70 -9.10 0.58 6.20
C ALA A 70 -8.23 -0.19 7.21
N ALA A 71 -8.83 -1.03 8.06
CA ALA A 71 -8.13 -1.82 9.07
C ALA A 71 -7.29 -2.97 8.48
N VAL A 72 -7.56 -3.41 7.26
CA VAL A 72 -6.83 -4.50 6.60
C VAL A 72 -5.33 -4.19 6.50
N PHE A 73 -4.99 -2.98 6.08
CA PHE A 73 -3.61 -2.62 5.79
C PHE A 73 -2.70 -2.60 7.02
N PRO A 74 -3.05 -1.91 8.12
CA PRO A 74 -2.24 -1.95 9.33
C PRO A 74 -2.20 -3.35 9.96
N LEU A 75 -3.29 -4.12 9.90
CA LEU A 75 -3.33 -5.48 10.40
C LEU A 75 -2.30 -6.36 9.67
N VAL A 76 -2.34 -6.39 8.34
CA VAL A 76 -1.40 -7.19 7.55
C VAL A 76 0.04 -6.69 7.73
N ALA A 77 0.26 -5.37 7.81
CA ALA A 77 1.59 -4.81 8.06
C ALA A 77 2.16 -5.27 9.41
N GLU A 78 1.36 -5.24 10.47
CA GLU A 78 1.75 -5.71 11.81
C GLU A 78 2.05 -7.20 11.81
N GLU A 79 1.12 -8.04 11.34
CA GLU A 79 1.27 -9.50 11.32
C GLU A 79 2.46 -9.97 10.49
N THR A 80 2.75 -9.27 9.40
CA THR A 80 3.86 -9.60 8.52
C THR A 80 5.13 -8.82 8.81
N SER A 81 5.19 -7.99 9.87
CA SER A 81 6.32 -7.10 10.14
C SER A 81 6.76 -6.30 8.89
N SER A 82 5.78 -5.80 8.15
CA SER A 82 5.99 -4.92 6.98
C SER A 82 5.87 -3.46 7.38
N ALA A 83 6.57 -2.57 6.68
CA ALA A 83 6.37 -1.14 6.88
C ALA A 83 5.02 -0.71 6.28
N LEU A 84 4.43 0.35 6.84
CA LEU A 84 3.12 0.87 6.42
C LEU A 84 3.21 2.33 6.03
N VAL A 85 2.73 2.66 4.83
CA VAL A 85 2.25 4.00 4.50
C VAL A 85 0.80 4.07 4.97
N PRO A 86 0.45 4.83 6.01
CA PRO A 86 -0.88 4.72 6.65
C PRO A 86 -2.04 4.99 5.69
N PHE A 87 -1.90 5.99 4.82
CA PHE A 87 -2.83 6.28 3.74
C PHE A 87 -2.08 6.87 2.54
N LEU A 88 -2.09 6.17 1.42
CA LEU A 88 -1.37 6.57 0.21
C LEU A 88 -1.84 7.93 -0.33
N LEU A 89 -3.16 8.15 -0.33
CA LEU A 89 -3.81 9.35 -0.83
C LEU A 89 -4.01 10.44 0.24
N ASP A 90 -3.25 10.38 1.34
CA ASP A 90 -3.29 11.45 2.35
C ASP A 90 -3.00 12.80 1.71
N SER A 91 -3.83 13.81 2.00
CA SER A 91 -3.78 15.15 1.42
C SER A 91 -3.99 15.20 -0.11
N VAL A 92 -4.59 14.15 -0.71
CA VAL A 92 -4.96 14.08 -2.13
C VAL A 92 -6.43 13.68 -2.29
N ALA A 93 -6.87 12.64 -1.57
CA ALA A 93 -8.23 12.13 -1.69
C ALA A 93 -9.27 13.21 -1.37
N GLY A 94 -10.27 13.36 -2.23
CA GLY A 94 -11.37 14.31 -2.04
C GLY A 94 -11.02 15.78 -2.29
N ILE A 95 -9.81 16.08 -2.78
CA ILE A 95 -9.41 17.43 -3.17
C ILE A 95 -9.53 17.53 -4.70
N PRO A 96 -10.52 18.28 -5.24
CA PRO A 96 -10.81 18.29 -6.69
C PRO A 96 -9.61 18.67 -7.56
N GLU A 97 -8.80 19.63 -7.12
CA GLU A 97 -7.64 20.16 -7.85
C GLU A 97 -6.50 19.14 -7.95
N LEU A 98 -6.46 18.18 -7.04
CA LEU A 98 -5.44 17.13 -6.99
C LEU A 98 -5.89 15.81 -7.64
N ASN A 99 -7.15 15.76 -8.12
CA ASN A 99 -7.71 14.61 -8.79
C ASN A 99 -8.18 14.96 -10.20
N GLN A 100 -8.14 13.98 -11.10
CA GLN A 100 -8.67 14.13 -12.46
C GLN A 100 -10.19 14.30 -12.45
N ALA A 101 -10.80 14.49 -13.60
CA ALA A 101 -12.24 14.74 -13.73
C ALA A 101 -13.10 13.62 -13.12
N ASP A 102 -12.59 12.41 -13.02
CA ASP A 102 -13.26 11.27 -12.38
C ASP A 102 -13.21 11.30 -10.84
N GLN A 103 -12.46 12.23 -10.25
CA GLN A 103 -12.27 12.38 -8.80
C GLN A 103 -11.70 11.13 -8.09
N ILE A 104 -11.09 10.23 -8.85
CA ILE A 104 -10.51 8.97 -8.38
C ILE A 104 -8.99 8.94 -8.61
N HIS A 105 -8.58 9.31 -9.82
CA HIS A 105 -7.19 9.27 -10.21
C HIS A 105 -6.50 10.61 -9.96
N PRO A 106 -5.35 10.63 -9.26
CA PRO A 106 -4.62 11.86 -9.00
C PRO A 106 -4.12 12.56 -10.26
N THR A 107 -4.02 13.88 -10.20
CA THR A 107 -3.29 14.70 -11.18
C THR A 107 -1.77 14.53 -10.99
N VAL A 108 -0.97 15.16 -11.85
CA VAL A 108 0.50 15.19 -11.70
C VAL A 108 0.90 15.74 -10.33
N GLU A 109 0.23 16.79 -9.86
CA GLU A 109 0.48 17.37 -8.54
C GLU A 109 0.08 16.40 -7.41
N GLY A 110 -1.09 15.76 -7.52
CA GLY A 110 -1.54 14.71 -6.61
C GLY A 110 -0.54 13.56 -6.52
N HIS A 111 0.00 13.08 -7.64
CA HIS A 111 1.06 12.06 -7.66
C HIS A 111 2.34 12.53 -6.94
N GLY A 112 2.70 13.81 -7.05
CA GLY A 112 3.82 14.37 -6.31
C GLY A 112 3.63 14.30 -4.79
N ILE A 113 2.39 14.45 -4.29
CA ILE A 113 2.06 14.29 -2.87
C ILE A 113 2.12 12.81 -2.48
N MET A 114 1.52 11.93 -3.29
CA MET A 114 1.59 10.47 -3.06
C MET A 114 3.04 9.99 -2.97
N ALA A 115 3.90 10.45 -3.87
CA ALA A 115 5.33 10.10 -3.83
C ALA A 115 5.98 10.51 -2.51
N ARG A 116 5.65 11.69 -1.96
CA ARG A 116 6.13 12.12 -0.65
C ARG A 116 5.58 11.25 0.49
N ASN A 117 4.33 10.82 0.41
CA ASN A 117 3.72 9.93 1.42
C ASN A 117 4.46 8.59 1.46
N VAL A 118 4.78 8.01 0.31
CA VAL A 118 5.60 6.78 0.23
C VAL A 118 7.03 7.04 0.70
N TRP A 119 7.65 8.14 0.27
CA TRP A 119 9.04 8.44 0.58
C TRP A 119 9.31 8.58 2.08
N ARG A 120 8.39 9.13 2.85
CA ARG A 120 8.52 9.23 4.32
C ARG A 120 8.77 7.88 5.01
N VAL A 121 8.30 6.79 4.42
CA VAL A 121 8.47 5.43 4.94
C VAL A 121 9.65 4.75 4.24
N LEU A 122 9.70 4.83 2.92
CA LEU A 122 10.66 4.12 2.10
C LEU A 122 12.10 4.60 2.32
N SER A 123 12.33 5.91 2.57
CA SER A 123 13.68 6.46 2.79
C SER A 123 14.39 5.77 3.96
N ASN A 124 13.69 5.54 5.07
CA ASN A 124 14.29 4.86 6.24
C ASN A 124 14.73 3.42 5.92
N ILE A 125 14.02 2.73 5.03
CA ILE A 125 14.36 1.38 4.60
C ILE A 125 15.59 1.41 3.71
N ILE A 126 15.62 2.33 2.75
CA ILE A 126 16.76 2.49 1.82
C ILE A 126 18.02 2.87 2.59
N ASP A 127 17.94 3.78 3.55
CA ASP A 127 19.07 4.18 4.39
C ASP A 127 19.63 2.97 5.17
N THR A 128 18.76 2.08 5.64
CA THR A 128 19.18 0.85 6.33
C THR A 128 19.87 -0.13 5.38
N LEU A 129 19.36 -0.30 4.16
CA LEU A 129 19.98 -1.18 3.15
C LEU A 129 21.31 -0.66 2.62
N GLY A 130 21.48 0.66 2.58
CA GLY A 130 22.72 1.32 2.13
C GLY A 130 23.80 1.46 3.21
N ALA A 131 23.52 1.11 4.47
CA ALA A 131 24.49 1.21 5.54
C ALA A 131 25.60 0.15 5.40
N PRO A 132 26.89 0.54 5.43
CA PRO A 132 27.97 -0.44 5.37
C PRO A 132 27.96 -1.32 6.63
N GLY A 133 27.67 -2.59 6.47
CA GLY A 133 27.70 -3.61 7.54
C GLY A 133 26.35 -4.20 7.95
N ALA A 134 25.30 -4.05 7.13
CA ALA A 134 24.05 -4.78 7.34
C ALA A 134 24.16 -6.21 6.79
#